data_e7f89ea449fa71cb822ed68f62daed90
#
_entry.id   e7f89ea449fa71cb822ed68f62daed90
#
_cell.length_a   1.000
_cell.length_b   1.000
_cell.length_c   1.000
_cell.angle_alpha   90.00
_cell.angle_beta   90.00
_cell.angle_gamma   90.00
#
_symmetry.space_group_name_H-M   'P 1'
#
loop_
_entity.id
_entity.type
_entity.pdbx_description
1 polymer ?
#
loop_
_entity_poly.entity_id
_entity_poly.type
_entity_poly.pdbx_seq_one_letter_code
_entity_poly.pdbx_strand_id
1 'polypeptide(L)' 'MSEDTNKVVADTAELLKETAEHHGAFEAVAPPHDWWDWYAAYFVARQGGASPEDAVTAGDKYMAEAKGVVVPPEAASRR' A
#
# COMPACT_ATOMS: atom_id res chain seq x y z
N MET A 1 -2.23 16.33 -24.13
CA MET A 1 -2.36 14.90 -23.78
C MET A 1 -3.69 14.38 -24.27
N SER A 2 -3.75 13.11 -24.64
CA SER A 2 -4.99 12.49 -25.07
C SER A 2 -5.94 12.27 -23.89
N GLU A 3 -7.23 12.05 -24.17
CA GLU A 3 -8.23 11.70 -23.15
C GLU A 3 -7.83 10.42 -22.40
N ASP A 4 -7.28 9.42 -23.13
CA ASP A 4 -6.83 8.17 -22.52
C ASP A 4 -5.69 8.41 -21.53
N THR A 5 -4.74 9.28 -21.89
CA THR A 5 -3.65 9.64 -20.97
C THR A 5 -4.19 10.38 -19.75
N ASN A 6 -5.13 11.29 -19.96
CA ASN A 6 -5.75 12.03 -18.84
C ASN A 6 -6.51 11.11 -17.92
N LYS A 7 -7.19 10.11 -18.46
CA LYS A 7 -7.90 9.11 -17.65
C LYS A 7 -6.92 8.28 -16.82
N VAL A 8 -5.81 7.85 -17.41
CA VAL A 8 -4.78 7.08 -16.70
C VAL A 8 -4.19 7.90 -15.57
N VAL A 9 -3.91 9.18 -15.82
CA VAL A 9 -3.40 10.09 -14.79
C VAL A 9 -4.40 10.21 -13.63
N ALA A 10 -5.67 10.43 -13.95
CA ALA A 10 -6.72 10.55 -12.93
C ALA A 10 -6.90 9.27 -12.11
N ASP A 11 -6.93 8.12 -12.79
CA ASP A 11 -7.06 6.84 -12.12
C ASP A 11 -5.84 6.56 -11.23
N THR A 12 -4.66 6.91 -11.71
CA THR A 12 -3.42 6.75 -10.92
C THR A 12 -3.43 7.67 -9.70
N ALA A 13 -3.89 8.90 -9.85
CA ALA A 13 -3.99 9.83 -8.73
C ALA A 13 -4.94 9.30 -7.66
N GLU A 14 -6.09 8.75 -8.05
CA GLU A 14 -7.02 8.13 -7.10
C GLU A 14 -6.38 6.94 -6.39
N LEU A 15 -5.64 6.11 -7.13
CA LEU A 15 -4.96 4.95 -6.55
C LEU A 15 -3.85 5.39 -5.57
N LEU A 16 -3.11 6.45 -5.89
CA LEU A 16 -2.09 6.99 -4.98
C LEU A 16 -2.73 7.51 -3.70
N LYS A 17 -3.87 8.20 -3.82
CA LYS A 17 -4.62 8.69 -2.66
C LYS A 17 -5.08 7.53 -1.77
N GLU A 18 -5.68 6.51 -2.38
CA GLU A 18 -6.11 5.30 -1.68
C GLU A 18 -4.91 4.64 -0.97
N THR A 19 -3.78 4.52 -1.69
CA THR A 19 -2.56 3.92 -1.16
C THR A 19 -2.06 4.68 0.07
N ALA A 20 -2.08 6.01 0.01
CA ALA A 20 -1.66 6.86 1.13
C ALA A 20 -2.54 6.66 2.35
N GLU A 21 -3.85 6.53 2.18
CA GLU A 21 -4.78 6.30 3.27
C GLU A 21 -4.48 4.98 3.97
N HIS A 22 -4.27 3.91 3.22
CA HIS A 22 -3.96 2.59 3.78
C HIS A 22 -2.55 2.54 4.39
N HIS A 23 -1.59 3.24 3.78
CA HIS A 23 -0.23 3.33 4.32
C HIS A 23 -0.25 3.99 5.70
N GLY A 24 -1.07 5.00 5.90
CA GLY A 24 -1.20 5.66 7.19
C GLY A 24 -1.56 4.68 8.31
N ALA A 25 -2.47 3.75 8.03
CA ALA A 25 -2.86 2.73 9.00
C ALA A 25 -1.70 1.75 9.29
N PHE A 26 -0.93 1.38 8.27
CA PHE A 26 0.26 0.54 8.44
C PHE A 26 1.34 1.27 9.24
N GLU A 27 1.61 2.53 8.88
CA GLU A 27 2.64 3.34 9.54
C GLU A 27 2.37 3.51 11.03
N ALA A 28 1.11 3.63 11.41
CA ALA A 28 0.72 3.81 12.80
C ALA A 28 1.11 2.64 13.69
N VAL A 29 1.26 1.43 13.14
CA VAL A 29 1.52 0.21 13.90
C VAL A 29 2.84 -0.47 13.53
N ALA A 30 3.50 -0.03 12.47
CA ALA A 30 4.74 -0.66 11.98
C ALA A 30 5.99 0.01 12.57
N PRO A 31 7.11 -0.74 12.67
CA PRO A 31 8.41 -0.14 12.95
C PRO A 31 8.81 0.88 11.87
N PRO A 32 9.80 1.75 12.13
CA PRO A 32 10.29 2.68 11.12
C PRO A 32 10.65 1.98 9.80
N HIS A 33 10.24 2.56 8.69
CA HIS A 33 10.46 2.00 7.36
C HIS A 33 10.37 3.11 6.32
N ASP A 34 10.86 2.81 5.10
CA ASP A 34 10.70 3.71 3.97
C ASP A 34 9.28 3.56 3.41
N TRP A 35 8.57 4.69 3.24
CA TRP A 35 7.15 4.67 2.84
C TRP A 35 6.95 4.08 1.44
N TRP A 36 7.91 4.27 0.54
CA TRP A 36 7.75 3.87 -0.87
C TRP A 36 7.75 2.35 -1.07
N ASP A 37 8.38 1.59 -0.19
CA ASP A 37 8.40 0.13 -0.28
C ASP A 37 7.00 -0.45 -0.09
N TRP A 38 6.30 -0.02 0.95
CA TRP A 38 4.93 -0.46 1.19
C TRP A 38 3.98 0.04 0.09
N TYR A 39 4.14 1.30 -0.32
CA TYR A 39 3.37 1.90 -1.40
C TYR A 39 3.47 1.07 -2.67
N ALA A 40 4.69 0.70 -3.06
CA ALA A 40 4.93 -0.06 -4.29
C ALA A 40 4.23 -1.42 -4.24
N ALA A 41 4.33 -2.13 -3.13
CA ALA A 41 3.72 -3.44 -2.98
C ALA A 41 2.19 -3.37 -3.05
N TYR A 42 1.60 -2.41 -2.36
CA TYR A 42 0.15 -2.16 -2.42
C TYR A 42 -0.29 -1.80 -3.84
N PHE A 43 0.41 -0.84 -4.43
CA PHE A 43 0.10 -0.30 -5.75
C PHE A 43 0.12 -1.38 -6.82
N VAL A 44 1.18 -2.18 -6.85
CA VAL A 44 1.33 -3.29 -7.82
C VAL A 44 0.21 -4.31 -7.64
N ALA A 45 -0.12 -4.66 -6.39
CA ALA A 45 -1.20 -5.60 -6.11
C ALA A 45 -2.54 -5.08 -6.65
N ARG A 46 -2.86 -3.81 -6.41
CA ARG A 46 -4.09 -3.20 -6.90
C ARG A 46 -4.13 -3.17 -8.43
N GLN A 47 -3.03 -2.84 -9.07
CA GLN A 47 -2.94 -2.83 -10.53
C GLN A 47 -3.11 -4.24 -11.12
N GLY A 48 -2.72 -5.25 -10.36
CA GLY A 48 -2.91 -6.66 -10.75
C GLY A 48 -4.31 -7.20 -10.48
N GLY A 49 -5.22 -6.38 -9.97
CA GLY A 49 -6.62 -6.76 -9.73
C GLY A 49 -6.97 -7.11 -8.30
N ALA A 50 -6.04 -6.99 -7.36
CA ALA A 50 -6.33 -7.28 -5.95
C ALA A 50 -7.30 -6.23 -5.37
N SER A 51 -8.15 -6.66 -4.45
CA SER A 51 -8.99 -5.75 -3.68
C SER A 51 -8.11 -4.89 -2.75
N PRO A 52 -8.63 -3.76 -2.22
CA PRO A 52 -7.88 -2.99 -1.24
C PRO A 52 -7.42 -3.83 -0.04
N GLU A 53 -8.27 -4.72 0.46
CA GLU A 53 -7.93 -5.61 1.57
C GLU A 53 -6.78 -6.55 1.23
N ASP A 54 -6.83 -7.17 0.05
CA ASP A 54 -5.78 -8.07 -0.41
C ASP A 54 -4.48 -7.29 -0.70
N ALA A 55 -4.59 -6.06 -1.19
CA ALA A 55 -3.42 -5.22 -1.44
C ALA A 55 -2.74 -4.80 -0.13
N VAL A 56 -3.51 -4.54 0.93
CA VAL A 56 -2.96 -4.29 2.27
C VAL A 56 -2.18 -5.52 2.74
N THR A 57 -2.76 -6.70 2.59
CA THR A 57 -2.10 -7.96 2.96
C THR A 57 -0.79 -8.14 2.17
N ALA A 58 -0.82 -7.84 0.87
CA ALA A 58 0.38 -7.93 0.02
C ALA A 58 1.45 -6.94 0.46
N GLY A 59 1.08 -5.71 0.82
CA GLY A 59 2.01 -4.72 1.32
C GLY A 59 2.66 -5.16 2.62
N ASP A 60 1.87 -5.62 3.57
CA ASP A 60 2.36 -6.10 4.86
C ASP A 60 3.31 -7.28 4.69
N LYS A 61 2.94 -8.23 3.83
CA LYS A 61 3.74 -9.42 3.55
C LYS A 61 5.08 -9.06 2.93
N TYR A 62 5.06 -8.17 1.94
CA TYR A 62 6.28 -7.72 1.29
C TYR A 62 7.23 -7.07 2.32
N MET A 63 6.70 -6.20 3.17
CA MET A 63 7.52 -5.53 4.18
C MET A 63 8.13 -6.53 5.15
N ALA A 64 7.36 -7.52 5.59
CA ALA A 64 7.85 -8.54 6.52
C ALA A 64 8.91 -9.43 5.88
N GLU A 65 8.66 -9.90 4.66
CA GLU A 65 9.53 -10.89 4.00
C GLU A 65 10.76 -10.27 3.35
N ALA A 66 10.60 -9.12 2.70
CA ALA A 66 11.67 -8.51 1.92
C ALA A 66 12.46 -7.46 2.68
N LYS A 67 11.82 -6.77 3.63
CA LYS A 67 12.44 -5.64 4.35
C LYS A 67 12.60 -5.89 5.85
N GLY A 68 12.10 -6.99 6.37
CA GLY A 68 12.19 -7.30 7.79
C GLY A 68 11.34 -6.39 8.67
N VAL A 69 10.35 -5.71 8.10
CA VAL A 69 9.46 -4.81 8.82
C VAL A 69 8.18 -5.58 9.17
N VAL A 70 8.06 -5.98 10.42
CA VAL A 70 6.94 -6.81 10.89
C VAL A 70 6.10 -6.02 11.88
N VAL A 71 4.79 -6.00 11.66
CA VAL A 71 3.86 -5.39 12.61
C VAL A 71 3.73 -6.31 13.82
N PRO A 72 4.01 -5.82 15.06
CA PRO A 72 3.86 -6.66 16.25
C PRO A 72 2.41 -7.14 16.40
N PRO A 73 2.19 -8.37 16.86
CA PRO A 73 0.82 -8.90 17.02
C PRO A 73 -0.10 -8.02 17.88
N GLU A 74 0.42 -7.44 18.95
CA GLU A 74 -0.35 -6.56 19.82
C GLU A 74 -0.73 -5.24 19.13
N ALA A 75 0.08 -4.75 18.20
CA ALA A 75 -0.21 -3.54 17.44
C ALA A 75 -1.15 -3.82 16.28
N ALA A 76 -1.08 -5.02 15.68
CA ALA A 76 -1.92 -5.40 14.56
C ALA A 76 -3.42 -5.30 14.87
N SER A 77 -3.80 -5.55 16.12
CA SER A 77 -5.20 -5.49 16.56
C SER A 77 -5.74 -4.06 16.64
N ARG A 78 -4.87 -3.05 16.57
CA ARG A 78 -5.25 -1.64 16.65
C ARG A 78 -5.48 -1.03 15.26
N ARG A 79 -5.25 -1.76 14.22
CA ARG A 79 -5.25 -1.28 12.84
C ARG A 79 -6.64 -1.15 12.24
#